data_2c3c16034a83f70142391314861a2ea2
#
_entry.id   2c3c16034a83f70142391314861a2ea2
#
_cell.length_a   1.000
_cell.length_b   1.000
_cell.length_c   1.000
_cell.angle_alpha   90.00
_cell.angle_beta   90.00
_cell.angle_gamma   90.00
#
_symmetry.space_group_name_H-M   'P 1'
#
loop_
_entity.id
_entity.type
_entity.pdbx_description
1 polymer ?
#
loop_
_entity_poly.entity_id
_entity_poly.type
_entity_poly.pdbx_seq_one_letter_code
_entity_poly.pdbx_strand_id
1 'polypeptide(L)'
;MAIAAGRSIAAIPVLLACGGRQRFTFSPAQVGGAIAYAATVALFVFATRMTTAANAIFLQYTAPIYVAIIGRWYLGERPLPIDWWVIAVALGGIALFFLDRLTTSGFWGNIAALASGLAFASLVIFLRKERTGSPINSVILGNIIVAIAGAPFLLRAPLHQARALWLVLVLGVLQLGLSYALYAEAIKHVTALEAMLIPLIEPVLNPIWVMLALGERPGPWAIVGGALVLGAVLVRGIVMVRRRRNQIALA
;
A
#
# COMPACT_ATOMS: atom_id res chain seq x y z
N MET A 1 2.20 -4.62 16.90
CA MET A 1 0.99 -3.78 17.10
C MET A 1 1.28 -2.43 17.77
N ALA A 2 2.13 -2.33 18.81
CA ALA A 2 2.45 -1.05 19.48
C ALA A 2 2.94 0.04 18.51
N ILE A 3 3.93 -0.27 17.66
CA ILE A 3 4.45 0.70 16.66
C ILE A 3 3.35 1.09 15.66
N ALA A 4 2.52 0.14 15.22
CA ALA A 4 1.42 0.44 14.30
C ALA A 4 0.41 1.41 14.95
N ALA A 5 0.01 1.17 16.20
CA ALA A 5 -0.87 2.07 16.94
C ALA A 5 -0.27 3.48 17.13
N GLY A 6 0.99 3.56 17.55
CA GLY A 6 1.68 4.85 17.72
C GLY A 6 1.76 5.65 16.42
N ARG A 7 2.10 4.99 15.31
CA ARG A 7 2.12 5.61 13.98
C ARG A 7 0.72 6.07 13.54
N SER A 8 -0.31 5.27 13.78
CA SER A 8 -1.70 5.62 13.46
C SER A 8 -2.17 6.82 14.27
N ILE A 9 -1.84 6.90 15.57
CA ILE A 9 -2.14 8.06 16.41
C ILE A 9 -1.48 9.32 15.86
N ALA A 10 -0.20 9.23 15.47
CA ALA A 10 0.53 10.36 14.92
C ALA A 10 0.04 10.78 13.52
N ALA A 11 -0.51 9.85 12.73
CA ALA A 11 -1.05 10.12 11.40
C ALA A 11 -2.40 10.87 11.44
N ILE A 12 -3.25 10.60 12.42
CA ILE A 12 -4.62 11.15 12.50
C ILE A 12 -4.64 12.68 12.41
N PRO A 13 -3.86 13.46 13.20
CA PRO A 13 -3.85 14.92 13.10
C PRO A 13 -3.48 15.42 11.70
N VAL A 14 -2.52 14.78 11.04
CA VAL A 14 -2.08 15.15 9.69
C VAL A 14 -3.21 14.91 8.68
N LEU A 15 -3.84 13.74 8.75
CA LEU A 15 -4.96 13.38 7.87
C LEU A 15 -6.16 14.32 8.08
N LEU A 16 -6.45 14.71 9.31
CA LEU A 16 -7.50 15.68 9.62
C LEU A 16 -7.17 17.07 9.04
N ALA A 17 -5.92 17.51 9.15
CA ALA A 17 -5.47 18.79 8.61
C ALA A 17 -5.51 18.81 7.08
N CYS A 18 -5.07 17.74 6.41
CA CYS A 18 -5.05 17.62 4.95
C CYS A 18 -6.43 17.39 4.33
N GLY A 19 -7.35 16.76 5.05
CA GLY A 19 -8.67 16.39 4.54
C GLY A 19 -9.69 17.54 4.45
N GLY A 20 -9.35 18.72 4.91
CA GLY A 20 -10.25 19.88 4.91
C GLY A 20 -11.50 19.67 5.77
N ARG A 21 -12.68 20.11 5.30
CA ARG A 21 -13.94 19.97 6.05
C ARG A 21 -14.41 18.50 6.02
N GLN A 22 -14.16 17.77 7.11
CA GLN A 22 -14.49 16.36 7.23
C GLN A 22 -16.01 16.15 7.28
N ARG A 23 -16.52 15.29 6.40
CA ARG A 23 -17.91 14.80 6.43
C ARG A 23 -17.87 13.28 6.48
N PHE A 24 -17.99 12.71 7.68
CA PHE A 24 -18.12 11.27 7.85
C PHE A 24 -19.54 10.85 7.48
N THR A 25 -19.68 10.17 6.35
CA THR A 25 -20.97 9.69 5.84
C THR A 25 -21.33 8.31 6.37
N PHE A 26 -20.31 7.58 6.89
CA PHE A 26 -20.44 6.18 7.29
C PHE A 26 -21.06 5.29 6.20
N SER A 27 -20.83 5.65 4.94
CA SER A 27 -21.26 4.84 3.80
C SER A 27 -20.62 3.44 3.87
N PRO A 28 -21.24 2.40 3.29
CA PRO A 28 -20.63 1.07 3.23
C PRO A 28 -19.22 1.07 2.64
N ALA A 29 -18.94 1.94 1.68
CA ALA A 29 -17.61 2.08 1.10
C ALA A 29 -16.64 2.74 2.08
N GLN A 30 -17.06 3.78 2.81
CA GLN A 30 -16.22 4.44 3.81
C GLN A 30 -15.87 3.51 4.97
N VAL A 31 -16.87 2.81 5.52
CA VAL A 31 -16.67 1.84 6.62
C VAL A 31 -15.87 0.63 6.12
N GLY A 32 -16.20 0.09 4.94
CA GLY A 32 -15.45 -1.00 4.30
C GLY A 32 -13.98 -0.64 4.10
N GLY A 33 -13.70 0.60 3.64
CA GLY A 33 -12.34 1.12 3.50
C GLY A 33 -11.60 1.20 4.83
N ALA A 34 -12.25 1.66 5.89
CA ALA A 34 -11.66 1.72 7.23
C ALA A 34 -11.32 0.33 7.79
N ILE A 35 -12.23 -0.63 7.65
CA ILE A 35 -12.00 -2.01 8.06
C ILE A 35 -10.88 -2.66 7.23
N ALA A 36 -10.89 -2.45 5.91
CA ALA A 36 -9.88 -2.97 5.01
C ALA A 36 -8.48 -2.40 5.35
N TYR A 37 -8.39 -1.11 5.69
CA TYR A 37 -7.15 -0.48 6.16
C TYR A 37 -6.64 -1.16 7.43
N ALA A 38 -7.50 -1.28 8.44
CA ALA A 38 -7.13 -1.90 9.72
C ALA A 38 -6.73 -3.37 9.56
N ALA A 39 -7.47 -4.11 8.73
CA ALA A 39 -7.15 -5.50 8.39
C ALA A 39 -5.79 -5.62 7.67
N THR A 40 -5.51 -4.72 6.71
CA THR A 40 -4.22 -4.68 6.02
C THR A 40 -3.07 -4.55 7.02
N VAL A 41 -3.16 -3.57 7.93
CA VAL A 41 -2.11 -3.32 8.93
C VAL A 41 -1.98 -4.50 9.90
N ALA A 42 -3.08 -5.02 10.42
CA ALA A 42 -3.07 -6.11 11.40
C ALA A 42 -2.50 -7.41 10.81
N LEU A 43 -2.98 -7.80 9.63
CA LEU A 43 -2.54 -9.01 8.95
C LEU A 43 -1.07 -8.92 8.51
N PHE A 44 -0.62 -7.75 8.04
CA PHE A 44 0.78 -7.55 7.68
C PHE A 44 1.71 -7.63 8.88
N VAL A 45 1.35 -7.00 10.00
CA VAL A 45 2.11 -7.09 11.25
C VAL A 45 2.14 -8.53 11.78
N PHE A 46 1.05 -9.29 11.64
CA PHE A 46 1.04 -10.71 11.98
C PHE A 46 1.93 -11.51 11.03
N ALA A 47 1.81 -11.30 9.72
CA ALA A 47 2.60 -11.97 8.71
C ALA A 47 4.11 -11.81 8.95
N THR A 48 4.58 -10.58 9.18
CA THR A 48 6.01 -10.29 9.43
C THR A 48 6.56 -10.89 10.72
N ARG A 49 5.71 -11.40 11.61
CA ARG A 49 6.12 -12.14 12.80
C ARG A 49 6.13 -13.65 12.60
N MET A 50 5.40 -14.15 11.61
CA MET A 50 5.20 -15.58 11.37
C MET A 50 5.94 -16.06 10.13
N THR A 51 6.43 -15.15 9.27
CA THR A 51 7.28 -15.46 8.12
C THR A 51 8.34 -14.37 7.95
N THR A 52 9.18 -14.46 6.91
CA THR A 52 10.19 -13.43 6.64
C THR A 52 9.52 -12.14 6.14
N ALA A 53 10.17 -11.00 6.38
CA ALA A 53 9.71 -9.72 5.83
C ALA A 53 9.64 -9.76 4.29
N ALA A 54 10.58 -10.44 3.65
CA ALA A 54 10.60 -10.63 2.20
C ALA A 54 9.34 -11.36 1.69
N ASN A 55 8.98 -12.48 2.33
CA ASN A 55 7.75 -13.21 2.00
C ASN A 55 6.50 -12.36 2.23
N ALA A 56 6.43 -11.69 3.39
CA ALA A 56 5.28 -10.87 3.74
C ALA A 56 5.06 -9.75 2.70
N ILE A 57 6.12 -9.06 2.30
CA ILE A 57 6.08 -8.00 1.29
C ILE A 57 5.71 -8.59 -0.08
N PHE A 58 6.42 -9.63 -0.54
CA PHE A 58 6.17 -10.24 -1.84
C PHE A 58 4.72 -10.71 -1.99
N LEU A 59 4.20 -11.42 -0.99
CA LEU A 59 2.84 -11.94 -1.03
C LEU A 59 1.78 -10.84 -0.92
N GLN A 60 2.03 -9.77 -0.18
CA GLN A 60 1.14 -8.61 -0.15
C GLN A 60 1.11 -7.90 -1.51
N TYR A 61 2.22 -7.86 -2.25
CA TYR A 61 2.28 -7.28 -3.60
C TYR A 61 1.51 -8.08 -4.67
N THR A 62 0.86 -9.19 -4.33
CA THR A 62 -0.17 -9.81 -5.18
C THR A 62 -1.47 -8.98 -5.24
N ALA A 63 -1.61 -7.95 -4.43
CA ALA A 63 -2.77 -7.05 -4.38
C ALA A 63 -3.26 -6.51 -5.75
N PRO A 64 -2.41 -6.16 -6.74
CA PRO A 64 -2.86 -5.76 -8.06
C PRO A 64 -3.73 -6.79 -8.78
N ILE A 65 -3.50 -8.10 -8.55
CA ILE A 65 -4.34 -9.17 -9.10
C ILE A 65 -5.75 -9.05 -8.55
N TYR A 66 -5.88 -8.88 -7.24
CA TYR A 66 -7.20 -8.74 -6.59
C TYR A 66 -7.92 -7.47 -7.05
N VAL A 67 -7.19 -6.35 -7.19
CA VAL A 67 -7.76 -5.10 -7.73
C VAL A 67 -8.25 -5.29 -9.17
N ALA A 68 -7.47 -5.96 -10.02
CA ALA A 68 -7.85 -6.19 -11.41
C ALA A 68 -9.14 -7.05 -11.52
N ILE A 69 -9.27 -8.08 -10.67
CA ILE A 69 -10.43 -8.97 -10.65
C ILE A 69 -11.65 -8.28 -10.01
N ILE A 70 -11.51 -7.82 -8.76
CA ILE A 70 -12.64 -7.29 -7.98
C ILE A 70 -13.06 -5.91 -8.51
N GLY A 71 -12.12 -5.06 -8.93
CA GLY A 71 -12.39 -3.73 -9.49
C GLY A 71 -13.27 -3.77 -10.73
N ARG A 72 -13.14 -4.82 -11.54
CA ARG A 72 -14.03 -5.05 -12.70
C ARG A 72 -15.50 -5.17 -12.29
N TRP A 73 -15.79 -5.92 -11.23
CA TRP A 73 -17.16 -6.17 -10.77
C TRP A 73 -17.71 -5.05 -9.90
N TYR A 74 -16.91 -4.53 -9.01
CA TYR A 74 -17.38 -3.58 -8.00
C TYR A 74 -17.33 -2.11 -8.46
N LEU A 75 -16.30 -1.74 -9.25
CA LEU A 75 -16.11 -0.37 -9.77
C LEU A 75 -16.51 -0.24 -11.24
N GLY A 76 -16.68 -1.34 -11.97
CA GLY A 76 -16.85 -1.34 -13.42
C GLY A 76 -15.56 -1.01 -14.20
N GLU A 77 -14.41 -0.93 -13.51
CA GLU A 77 -13.10 -0.64 -14.12
C GLU A 77 -12.54 -1.91 -14.75
N ARG A 78 -12.51 -1.99 -16.08
CA ARG A 78 -12.03 -3.17 -16.79
C ARG A 78 -10.52 -3.08 -17.02
N PRO A 79 -9.72 -4.05 -16.52
CA PRO A 79 -8.30 -4.11 -16.83
C PRO A 79 -8.09 -4.38 -18.31
N LEU A 80 -7.07 -3.77 -18.88
CA LEU A 80 -6.66 -3.99 -20.27
C LEU A 80 -5.76 -5.22 -20.36
N PRO A 81 -5.64 -5.86 -21.53
CA PRO A 81 -4.70 -6.98 -21.71
C PRO A 81 -3.28 -6.62 -21.27
N ILE A 82 -2.82 -5.39 -21.53
CA ILE A 82 -1.52 -4.90 -21.08
C ILE A 82 -1.36 -4.91 -19.56
N ASP A 83 -2.43 -4.68 -18.81
CA ASP A 83 -2.38 -4.64 -17.35
C ASP A 83 -1.98 -6.00 -16.77
N TRP A 84 -2.45 -7.09 -17.36
CA TRP A 84 -2.09 -8.45 -16.94
C TRP A 84 -0.61 -8.76 -17.18
N TRP A 85 -0.07 -8.31 -18.32
CA TRP A 85 1.36 -8.40 -18.60
C TRP A 85 2.19 -7.59 -17.61
N VAL A 86 1.76 -6.37 -17.31
CA VAL A 86 2.43 -5.52 -16.33
C VAL A 86 2.40 -6.16 -14.94
N ILE A 87 1.26 -6.70 -14.52
CA ILE A 87 1.14 -7.42 -13.24
C ILE A 87 2.11 -8.62 -13.21
N ALA A 88 2.11 -9.45 -14.25
CA ALA A 88 2.98 -10.63 -14.31
C ALA A 88 4.46 -10.26 -14.28
N VAL A 89 4.89 -9.27 -15.08
CA VAL A 89 6.28 -8.80 -15.11
C VAL A 89 6.67 -8.14 -13.79
N ALA A 90 5.80 -7.33 -13.20
CA ALA A 90 6.08 -6.68 -11.93
C ALA A 90 6.20 -7.70 -10.79
N LEU A 91 5.30 -8.70 -10.71
CA LEU A 91 5.41 -9.76 -9.70
C LEU A 91 6.65 -10.63 -9.92
N GLY A 92 6.99 -10.97 -11.16
CA GLY A 92 8.23 -11.66 -11.50
C GLY A 92 9.46 -10.85 -11.09
N GLY A 93 9.45 -9.54 -11.33
CA GLY A 93 10.50 -8.62 -10.90
C GLY A 93 10.64 -8.56 -9.38
N ILE A 94 9.52 -8.49 -8.63
CA ILE A 94 9.54 -8.51 -7.15
C ILE A 94 10.01 -9.88 -6.63
N ALA A 95 9.62 -10.98 -7.29
CA ALA A 95 10.11 -12.31 -6.94
C ALA A 95 11.64 -12.42 -7.09
N LEU A 96 12.18 -11.91 -8.21
CA LEU A 96 13.64 -11.83 -8.42
C LEU A 96 14.30 -10.92 -7.40
N PHE A 97 13.72 -9.77 -7.12
CA PHE A 97 14.23 -8.81 -6.14
C PHE A 97 14.45 -9.44 -4.75
N PHE A 98 13.56 -10.33 -4.35
CA PHE A 98 13.64 -11.02 -3.06
C PHE A 98 14.16 -12.45 -3.17
N LEU A 99 14.68 -12.89 -4.32
CA LEU A 99 14.99 -14.30 -4.61
C LEU A 99 15.85 -14.97 -3.52
N ASP A 100 16.89 -14.27 -3.06
CA ASP A 100 17.81 -14.77 -2.03
C ASP A 100 17.21 -14.77 -0.61
N ARG A 101 16.03 -14.18 -0.43
CA ARG A 101 15.38 -14.01 0.89
C ARG A 101 14.00 -14.65 1.00
N LEU A 102 13.48 -15.18 -0.11
CA LEU A 102 12.23 -15.94 -0.10
C LEU A 102 12.44 -17.31 0.53
N THR A 103 11.46 -17.76 1.29
CA THR A 103 11.47 -19.07 1.93
C THR A 103 10.08 -19.69 1.88
N THR A 104 10.02 -21.00 1.87
CA THR A 104 8.76 -21.76 1.99
C THR A 104 8.27 -21.89 3.43
N SER A 105 9.10 -21.49 4.41
CA SER A 105 8.73 -21.54 5.83
C SER A 105 7.70 -20.49 6.21
N GLY A 106 7.03 -20.70 7.34
CA GLY A 106 6.08 -19.73 7.88
C GLY A 106 4.71 -19.75 7.19
N PHE A 107 4.13 -20.94 7.00
CA PHE A 107 2.84 -21.14 6.29
C PHE A 107 1.74 -20.17 6.72
N TRP A 108 1.46 -20.04 8.01
CA TRP A 108 0.44 -19.13 8.53
C TRP A 108 0.76 -17.65 8.28
N GLY A 109 2.06 -17.30 8.34
CA GLY A 109 2.54 -15.97 7.98
C GLY A 109 2.33 -15.67 6.49
N ASN A 110 2.57 -16.64 5.62
CA ASN A 110 2.35 -16.50 4.18
C ASN A 110 0.86 -16.35 3.85
N ILE A 111 -0.03 -17.12 4.50
CA ILE A 111 -1.48 -16.94 4.36
C ILE A 111 -1.92 -15.56 4.85
N ALA A 112 -1.43 -15.11 5.99
CA ALA A 112 -1.74 -13.78 6.50
C ALA A 112 -1.24 -12.67 5.57
N ALA A 113 -0.10 -12.85 4.91
CA ALA A 113 0.43 -11.91 3.92
C ALA A 113 -0.46 -11.81 2.68
N LEU A 114 -0.93 -12.94 2.14
CA LEU A 114 -1.90 -12.97 1.04
C LEU A 114 -3.22 -12.32 1.45
N ALA A 115 -3.72 -12.61 2.65
CA ALA A 115 -4.92 -11.98 3.18
C ALA A 115 -4.74 -10.46 3.38
N SER A 116 -3.55 -10.03 3.80
CA SER A 116 -3.18 -8.61 3.86
C SER A 116 -3.19 -7.96 2.46
N GLY A 117 -2.70 -8.66 1.43
CA GLY A 117 -2.78 -8.21 0.04
C GLY A 117 -4.22 -8.03 -0.44
N LEU A 118 -5.10 -8.97 -0.10
CA LEU A 118 -6.53 -8.87 -0.41
C LEU A 118 -7.20 -7.71 0.36
N ALA A 119 -6.87 -7.52 1.62
CA ALA A 119 -7.36 -6.40 2.42
C ALA A 119 -6.88 -5.06 1.84
N PHE A 120 -5.61 -4.98 1.41
CA PHE A 120 -5.06 -3.79 0.77
C PHE A 120 -5.73 -3.49 -0.58
N ALA A 121 -5.97 -4.50 -1.40
CA ALA A 121 -6.76 -4.37 -2.63
C ALA A 121 -8.18 -3.85 -2.34
N SER A 122 -8.83 -4.39 -1.31
CA SER A 122 -10.16 -3.95 -0.87
C SER A 122 -10.15 -2.49 -0.41
N LEU A 123 -9.13 -2.08 0.36
CA LEU A 123 -8.95 -0.67 0.74
C LEU A 123 -8.91 0.22 -0.51
N VAL A 124 -8.06 -0.09 -1.48
CA VAL A 124 -7.92 0.72 -2.71
C VAL A 124 -9.24 0.79 -3.48
N ILE A 125 -9.96 -0.33 -3.58
CA ILE A 125 -11.27 -0.39 -4.24
C ILE A 125 -12.30 0.50 -3.51
N PHE A 126 -12.36 0.44 -2.19
CA PHE A 126 -13.27 1.28 -1.41
C PHE A 126 -12.91 2.76 -1.48
N LEU A 127 -11.62 3.11 -1.39
CA LEU A 127 -11.17 4.50 -1.57
C LEU A 127 -11.54 5.02 -2.97
N ARG A 128 -11.38 4.19 -4.01
CA ARG A 128 -11.78 4.55 -5.37
C ARG A 128 -13.30 4.68 -5.52
N LYS A 129 -14.08 3.88 -4.82
CA LYS A 129 -15.55 4.00 -4.77
C LYS A 129 -15.97 5.33 -4.17
N GLU A 130 -15.27 5.81 -3.16
CA GLU A 130 -15.49 7.10 -2.48
C GLU A 130 -14.86 8.30 -3.21
N ARG A 131 -14.38 8.15 -4.45
CA ARG A 131 -13.65 9.19 -5.20
C ARG A 131 -14.40 10.53 -5.34
N THR A 132 -15.72 10.51 -5.37
CA THR A 132 -16.59 11.70 -5.43
C THR A 132 -16.89 12.29 -4.06
N GLY A 133 -16.60 11.56 -3.01
CA GLY A 133 -16.72 11.94 -1.61
C GLY A 133 -15.37 12.29 -0.99
N SER A 134 -15.09 11.66 0.16
CA SER A 134 -13.87 11.90 0.94
C SER A 134 -13.14 10.59 1.24
N PRO A 135 -12.30 10.08 0.32
CA PRO A 135 -11.53 8.85 0.53
C PRO A 135 -10.65 8.90 1.80
N ILE A 136 -10.13 10.09 2.15
CA ILE A 136 -9.29 10.29 3.33
C ILE A 136 -10.04 9.93 4.64
N ASN A 137 -11.37 10.06 4.68
CA ASN A 137 -12.15 9.71 5.87
C ASN A 137 -12.12 8.21 6.18
N SER A 138 -12.07 7.35 5.15
CA SER A 138 -11.87 5.92 5.34
C SER A 138 -10.51 5.62 5.98
N VAL A 139 -9.48 6.36 5.56
CA VAL A 139 -8.12 6.21 6.13
C VAL A 139 -8.07 6.71 7.57
N ILE A 140 -8.72 7.83 7.88
CA ILE A 140 -8.83 8.36 9.26
C ILE A 140 -9.50 7.33 10.16
N LEU A 141 -10.67 6.83 9.77
CA LEU A 141 -11.40 5.81 10.53
C LEU A 141 -10.57 4.53 10.69
N GLY A 142 -9.88 4.10 9.64
CA GLY A 142 -8.98 2.95 9.68
C GLY A 142 -7.84 3.13 10.68
N ASN A 143 -7.20 4.31 10.69
CA ASN A 143 -6.17 4.63 11.67
C ASN A 143 -6.73 4.68 13.10
N ILE A 144 -7.96 5.16 13.31
CA ILE A 144 -8.63 5.12 14.62
C ILE A 144 -8.83 3.67 15.07
N ILE A 145 -9.31 2.78 14.18
CA ILE A 145 -9.46 1.36 14.48
C ILE A 145 -8.12 0.73 14.88
N VAL A 146 -7.05 0.98 14.11
CA VAL A 146 -5.71 0.46 14.43
C VAL A 146 -5.19 1.01 15.75
N ALA A 147 -5.39 2.29 16.03
CA ALA A 147 -4.99 2.92 17.28
C ALA A 147 -5.69 2.28 18.49
N ILE A 148 -7.01 2.09 18.41
CA ILE A 148 -7.80 1.46 19.47
C ILE A 148 -7.39 -0.01 19.65
N ALA A 149 -7.33 -0.80 18.58
CA ALA A 149 -6.95 -2.21 18.63
C ALA A 149 -5.51 -2.43 19.13
N GLY A 150 -4.63 -1.49 18.83
CA GLY A 150 -3.22 -1.54 19.22
C GLY A 150 -2.92 -0.88 20.58
N ALA A 151 -3.87 -0.16 21.18
CA ALA A 151 -3.68 0.55 22.46
C ALA A 151 -3.16 -0.35 23.61
N PRO A 152 -3.68 -1.57 23.83
CA PRO A 152 -3.17 -2.45 24.89
C PRO A 152 -1.68 -2.82 24.70
N PHE A 153 -1.24 -2.91 23.46
CA PHE A 153 0.16 -3.20 23.12
C PHE A 153 1.04 -1.95 23.29
N LEU A 154 0.50 -0.77 22.99
CA LEU A 154 1.20 0.50 23.12
C LEU A 154 1.47 0.81 24.59
N LEU A 155 0.50 0.60 25.47
CA LEU A 155 0.63 0.82 26.91
C LEU A 155 1.66 -0.11 27.58
N ARG A 156 1.94 -1.26 26.97
CA ARG A 156 2.93 -2.25 27.47
C ARG A 156 4.29 -2.12 26.79
N ALA A 157 4.39 -1.27 25.76
CA ALA A 157 5.63 -1.14 25.01
C ALA A 157 6.65 -0.26 25.75
N PRO A 158 7.95 -0.63 25.76
CA PRO A 158 9.00 0.20 26.36
C PRO A 158 9.35 1.38 25.46
N LEU A 159 8.38 2.24 25.14
CA LEU A 159 8.58 3.45 24.31
C LEU A 159 9.14 4.63 25.14
N HIS A 160 9.86 4.35 26.25
CA HIS A 160 10.41 5.38 27.13
C HIS A 160 11.64 6.08 26.53
N GLN A 161 12.22 5.55 25.45
CA GLN A 161 13.35 6.17 24.78
C GLN A 161 12.86 7.27 23.84
N ALA A 162 13.32 8.49 24.04
CA ALA A 162 12.97 9.65 23.20
C ALA A 162 13.21 9.38 21.69
N ARG A 163 14.27 8.61 21.35
CA ARG A 163 14.57 8.21 19.97
C ARG A 163 13.49 7.33 19.38
N ALA A 164 12.96 6.37 20.14
CA ALA A 164 11.88 5.47 19.65
C ALA A 164 10.58 6.26 19.41
N LEU A 165 10.22 7.15 20.32
CA LEU A 165 9.07 8.05 20.16
C LEU A 165 9.22 8.94 18.93
N TRP A 166 10.37 9.56 18.76
CA TRP A 166 10.65 10.40 17.60
C TRP A 166 10.51 9.64 16.29
N LEU A 167 11.07 8.42 16.18
CA LEU A 167 10.93 7.59 15.00
C LEU A 167 9.47 7.21 14.71
N VAL A 168 8.69 6.85 15.73
CA VAL A 168 7.26 6.54 15.58
C VAL A 168 6.48 7.76 15.10
N LEU A 169 6.78 8.96 15.64
CA LEU A 169 6.16 10.21 15.19
C LEU A 169 6.51 10.52 13.73
N VAL A 170 7.79 10.48 13.36
CA VAL A 170 8.22 10.74 11.97
C VAL A 170 7.56 9.76 11.00
N LEU A 171 7.57 8.46 11.31
CA LEU A 171 6.91 7.45 10.49
C LEU A 171 5.38 7.66 10.43
N GLY A 172 4.75 8.04 11.54
CA GLY A 172 3.32 8.33 11.57
C GLY A 172 2.95 9.55 10.76
N VAL A 173 3.68 10.64 10.91
CA VAL A 173 3.42 11.91 10.21
C VAL A 173 3.73 11.80 8.71
N LEU A 174 4.94 11.36 8.35
CA LEU A 174 5.39 11.36 6.96
C LEU A 174 4.90 10.12 6.20
N GLN A 175 5.18 8.93 6.73
CA GLN A 175 4.92 7.68 6.01
C GLN A 175 3.42 7.30 5.99
N LEU A 176 2.67 7.57 7.05
CA LEU A 176 1.23 7.32 7.06
C LEU A 176 0.41 8.59 6.77
N GLY A 177 0.60 9.65 7.56
CA GLY A 177 -0.24 10.83 7.48
C GLY A 177 -0.17 11.50 6.11
N LEU A 178 1.01 11.99 5.74
CA LEU A 178 1.20 12.70 4.49
C LEU A 178 1.02 11.79 3.27
N SER A 179 1.60 10.60 3.28
CA SER A 179 1.50 9.66 2.14
C SER A 179 0.07 9.25 1.85
N TYR A 180 -0.72 8.91 2.88
CA TYR A 180 -2.13 8.56 2.66
C TYR A 180 -3.02 9.77 2.35
N ALA A 181 -2.68 10.96 2.82
CA ALA A 181 -3.38 12.19 2.38
C ALA A 181 -3.20 12.40 0.87
N LEU A 182 -1.97 12.31 0.38
CA LEU A 182 -1.65 12.41 -1.05
C LEU A 182 -2.28 11.27 -1.85
N TYR A 183 -2.23 10.04 -1.33
CA TYR A 183 -2.84 8.87 -1.97
C TYR A 183 -4.36 8.99 -2.08
N ALA A 184 -5.03 9.47 -1.02
CA ALA A 184 -6.48 9.69 -1.01
C ALA A 184 -6.91 10.79 -2.00
N GLU A 185 -6.07 11.76 -2.27
CA GLU A 185 -6.31 12.74 -3.33
C GLU A 185 -6.04 12.14 -4.71
N ALA A 186 -4.90 11.49 -4.90
CA ALA A 186 -4.51 10.89 -6.17
C ALA A 186 -5.53 9.86 -6.69
N ILE A 187 -6.11 9.03 -5.80
CA ILE A 187 -7.06 7.98 -6.19
C ILE A 187 -8.36 8.52 -6.79
N LYS A 188 -8.67 9.80 -6.61
CA LYS A 188 -9.81 10.45 -7.27
C LYS A 188 -9.60 10.55 -8.79
N HIS A 189 -8.35 10.67 -9.23
CA HIS A 189 -7.96 11.00 -10.61
C HIS A 189 -7.45 9.81 -11.43
N VAL A 190 -7.15 8.68 -10.78
CA VAL A 190 -6.60 7.47 -11.44
C VAL A 190 -7.50 6.27 -11.19
N THR A 191 -7.41 5.22 -12.00
CA THR A 191 -8.11 3.96 -11.75
C THR A 191 -7.57 3.25 -10.51
N ALA A 192 -8.37 2.36 -9.91
CA ALA A 192 -7.92 1.56 -8.76
C ALA A 192 -6.65 0.77 -9.08
N LEU A 193 -6.55 0.21 -10.30
CA LEU A 193 -5.38 -0.53 -10.72
C LEU A 193 -4.15 0.37 -10.92
N GLU A 194 -4.31 1.59 -11.43
CA GLU A 194 -3.22 2.57 -11.50
C GLU A 194 -2.72 2.94 -10.10
N ALA A 195 -3.64 3.24 -9.19
CA ALA A 195 -3.31 3.54 -7.80
C ALA A 195 -2.56 2.39 -7.10
N MET A 196 -2.77 1.15 -7.54
CA MET A 196 -2.08 -0.02 -6.98
C MET A 196 -0.73 -0.30 -7.66
N LEU A 197 -0.60 -0.05 -8.97
CA LEU A 197 0.62 -0.37 -9.72
C LEU A 197 1.72 0.68 -9.53
N ILE A 198 1.37 1.97 -9.41
CA ILE A 198 2.37 3.04 -9.24
C ILE A 198 3.21 2.85 -7.97
N PRO A 199 2.65 2.49 -6.79
CA PRO A 199 3.43 2.24 -5.59
C PRO A 199 4.38 1.02 -5.67
N LEU A 200 4.28 0.14 -6.68
CA LEU A 200 5.27 -0.93 -6.90
C LEU A 200 6.70 -0.41 -7.15
N ILE A 201 6.84 0.87 -7.41
CA ILE A 201 8.13 1.56 -7.46
C ILE A 201 8.81 1.62 -6.07
N GLU A 202 8.05 1.62 -4.98
CA GLU A 202 8.56 1.75 -3.62
C GLU A 202 9.62 0.70 -3.24
N PRO A 203 9.39 -0.62 -3.42
CA PRO A 203 10.39 -1.63 -3.10
C PRO A 203 11.68 -1.50 -3.93
N VAL A 204 11.60 -0.87 -5.10
CA VAL A 204 12.78 -0.63 -5.94
C VAL A 204 13.58 0.57 -5.46
N LEU A 205 12.90 1.62 -5.00
CA LEU A 205 13.57 2.82 -4.47
C LEU A 205 14.19 2.57 -3.08
N ASN A 206 13.63 1.65 -2.29
CA ASN A 206 14.08 1.41 -0.93
C ASN A 206 15.57 1.02 -0.84
N PRO A 207 16.14 0.09 -1.62
CA PRO A 207 17.58 -0.18 -1.63
C PRO A 207 18.44 1.00 -2.07
N ILE A 208 17.94 1.87 -2.92
CA ILE A 208 18.66 3.09 -3.33
C ILE A 208 18.85 3.99 -2.11
N TRP A 209 17.81 4.17 -1.29
CA TRP A 209 17.90 4.94 -0.06
C TRP A 209 18.81 4.27 0.97
N VAL A 210 18.75 2.93 1.10
CA VAL A 210 19.65 2.16 1.97
C VAL A 210 21.10 2.29 1.51
N MET A 211 21.35 2.21 0.21
CA MET A 211 22.69 2.41 -0.36
C MET A 211 23.24 3.81 -0.06
N LEU A 212 22.41 4.84 -0.24
CA LEU A 212 22.82 6.23 0.02
C LEU A 212 23.03 6.52 1.50
N ALA A 213 22.22 5.92 2.38
CA ALA A 213 22.27 6.18 3.82
C ALA A 213 23.28 5.31 4.58
N LEU A 214 23.47 4.05 4.17
CA LEU A 214 24.26 3.05 4.88
C LEU A 214 25.45 2.52 4.08
N GLY A 215 25.56 2.86 2.78
CA GLY A 215 26.61 2.37 1.90
C GLY A 215 26.44 0.91 1.46
N GLU A 216 25.32 0.25 1.79
CA GLU A 216 25.03 -1.12 1.42
C GLU A 216 24.63 -1.20 -0.06
N ARG A 217 25.28 -2.07 -0.83
CA ARG A 217 24.98 -2.25 -2.26
C ARG A 217 23.87 -3.30 -2.44
N PRO A 218 22.85 -3.04 -3.28
CA PRO A 218 21.86 -4.04 -3.62
C PRO A 218 22.50 -5.21 -4.38
N GLY A 219 22.02 -6.41 -4.11
CA GLY A 219 22.47 -7.61 -4.83
C GLY A 219 22.06 -7.57 -6.33
N PRO A 220 22.70 -8.39 -7.18
CA PRO A 220 22.43 -8.39 -8.62
C PRO A 220 20.98 -8.72 -8.95
N TRP A 221 20.35 -9.63 -8.23
CA TRP A 221 18.93 -9.97 -8.42
C TRP A 221 17.99 -8.83 -8.04
N ALA A 222 18.34 -8.05 -7.01
CA ALA A 222 17.58 -6.86 -6.64
C ALA A 222 17.64 -5.79 -7.75
N ILE A 223 18.78 -5.63 -8.42
CA ILE A 223 18.93 -4.68 -9.54
C ILE A 223 18.09 -5.13 -10.74
N VAL A 224 18.18 -6.41 -11.13
CA VAL A 224 17.41 -6.95 -12.26
C VAL A 224 15.91 -6.90 -11.98
N GLY A 225 15.50 -7.37 -10.80
CA GLY A 225 14.09 -7.35 -10.38
C GLY A 225 13.52 -5.93 -10.33
N GLY A 226 14.30 -4.99 -9.78
CA GLY A 226 13.94 -3.58 -9.75
C GLY A 226 13.78 -2.97 -11.14
N ALA A 227 14.71 -3.26 -12.06
CA ALA A 227 14.62 -2.79 -13.45
C ALA A 227 13.37 -3.33 -14.17
N LEU A 228 12.99 -4.59 -13.94
CA LEU A 228 11.76 -5.18 -14.48
C LEU A 228 10.50 -4.48 -13.94
N VAL A 229 10.42 -4.22 -12.64
CA VAL A 229 9.29 -3.52 -12.03
C VAL A 229 9.16 -2.11 -12.60
N LEU A 230 10.26 -1.34 -12.62
CA LEU A 230 10.26 0.02 -13.17
C LEU A 230 9.87 0.02 -14.66
N GLY A 231 10.44 -0.88 -15.43
CA GLY A 231 10.12 -1.04 -16.85
C GLY A 231 8.66 -1.33 -17.09
N ALA A 232 8.08 -2.25 -16.34
CA ALA A 232 6.66 -2.61 -16.43
C ALA A 232 5.73 -1.42 -16.14
N VAL A 233 5.99 -0.68 -15.04
CA VAL A 233 5.19 0.49 -14.64
C VAL A 233 5.33 1.62 -15.66
N LEU A 234 6.56 1.88 -16.17
CA LEU A 234 6.81 2.90 -17.18
C LEU A 234 6.12 2.58 -18.50
N VAL A 235 6.23 1.35 -19.01
CA VAL A 235 5.57 0.92 -20.24
C VAL A 235 4.06 1.11 -20.14
N ARG A 236 3.46 0.70 -19.01
CA ARG A 236 2.04 0.94 -18.76
C ARG A 236 1.70 2.44 -18.78
N GLY A 237 2.47 3.26 -18.09
CA GLY A 237 2.29 4.71 -18.08
C GLY A 237 2.27 5.32 -19.47
N ILE A 238 3.26 4.96 -20.30
CA ILE A 238 3.37 5.43 -21.69
C ILE A 238 2.14 5.00 -22.52
N VAL A 239 1.74 3.73 -22.41
CA VAL A 239 0.57 3.21 -23.13
C VAL A 239 -0.70 3.94 -22.74
N MET A 240 -0.90 4.23 -21.44
CA MET A 240 -2.07 4.95 -20.97
C MET A 240 -2.11 6.41 -21.44
N VAL A 241 -0.98 7.11 -21.39
CA VAL A 241 -0.88 8.50 -21.90
C VAL A 241 -1.19 8.54 -23.40
N ARG A 242 -0.62 7.62 -24.19
CA ARG A 242 -0.91 7.56 -25.64
C ARG A 242 -2.38 7.28 -25.91
N ARG A 243 -3.02 6.38 -25.19
CA ARG A 243 -4.45 6.09 -25.35
C ARG A 243 -5.32 7.31 -25.02
N ARG A 244 -5.06 8.00 -23.92
CA ARG A 244 -5.81 9.24 -23.57
C ARG A 244 -5.67 10.31 -24.64
N ARG A 245 -4.47 10.53 -25.18
CA ARG A 245 -4.23 11.48 -26.27
C ARG A 245 -5.01 11.13 -27.54
N ASN A 246 -5.06 9.85 -27.92
CA ASN A 246 -5.80 9.41 -29.09
C ASN A 246 -7.31 9.57 -28.92
N GLN A 247 -7.86 9.37 -27.72
CA GLN A 247 -9.26 9.59 -27.43
C GLN A 247 -9.66 11.07 -27.54
N ILE A 248 -8.79 11.97 -27.07
CA ILE A 248 -9.02 13.43 -27.16
C ILE A 248 -8.91 13.90 -28.60
N ALA A 249 -8.05 13.30 -29.43
CA ALA A 249 -7.88 13.67 -30.84
C ALA A 249 -9.04 13.18 -31.74
N LEU A 250 -9.87 12.26 -31.26
CA LEU A 250 -11.02 11.69 -31.99
C LEU A 250 -12.38 12.26 -31.51
N ALA A 251 -12.39 13.08 -30.45
CA ALA A 251 -13.56 13.75 -29.90
C ALA A 251 -13.64 15.21 -30.35
#